data_89538e44fcef0bca64ac34c9efd245cb
#
_entry.id   89538e44fcef0bca64ac34c9efd245cb
#
_cell.length_a   1.000
_cell.length_b   1.000
_cell.length_c   1.000
_cell.angle_alpha   90.00
_cell.angle_beta   90.00
_cell.angle_gamma   90.00
#
_symmetry.space_group_name_H-M   'P 1'
#
loop_
_entity.id
_entity.type
_entity.pdbx_description
1 polymer ?
#
loop_
_entity_poly.entity_id
_entity_poly.type
_entity_poly.pdbx_seq_one_letter_code
_entity_poly.pdbx_strand_id
1 'polypeptide(L)'
;HHIPPTPEQEDFIQKLMQFAKTGDATLLGRLPLSETEEKAKMLIATDYARKMALDMRMIDPNYEDHSDNKASHCAKMIAEYYHKYDAHKGTQFVFSDLGTYQPGEGWNVYSEIKRKLVEDYGIPASEVRFIQECKTDKARKAVIDAMNAGTVRVLFGSTSMLGTGVNAQKRCVAIHHLDTCLLY
;
A
#
# COMPACT_ATOMS: atom_id res chain seq x y z
N HIS A 1 16.40 4.96 4.22
CA HIS A 1 16.74 3.92 5.20
C HIS A 1 16.57 2.54 4.60
N HIS A 2 17.58 1.72 4.70
CA HIS A 2 17.52 0.32 4.31
C HIS A 2 16.89 -0.47 5.46
N ILE A 3 15.78 -1.16 5.17
CA ILE A 3 15.11 -2.01 6.15
C ILE A 3 15.56 -3.45 5.90
N PRO A 4 16.17 -4.11 6.90
CA PRO A 4 16.57 -5.50 6.72
C PRO A 4 15.35 -6.41 6.58
N PRO A 5 15.43 -7.49 5.81
CA PRO A 5 14.34 -8.43 5.70
C PRO A 5 14.03 -9.10 7.03
N THR A 6 12.73 -9.37 7.27
CA THR A 6 12.31 -10.19 8.41
C THR A 6 12.67 -11.66 8.17
N PRO A 7 12.70 -12.51 9.22
CA PRO A 7 12.95 -13.95 9.03
C PRO A 7 11.97 -14.62 8.07
N GLU A 8 10.71 -14.20 8.07
CA GLU A 8 9.68 -14.71 7.15
C GLU A 8 9.97 -14.29 5.72
N GLN A 9 10.42 -13.04 5.52
CA GLN A 9 10.85 -12.56 4.20
C GLN A 9 12.09 -13.32 3.71
N GLU A 10 13.06 -13.57 4.57
CA GLU A 10 14.24 -14.34 4.20
C GLU A 10 13.87 -15.76 3.74
N ASP A 11 13.00 -16.45 4.47
CA ASP A 11 12.51 -17.76 4.09
C ASP A 11 11.80 -17.72 2.74
N PHE A 12 10.95 -16.74 2.54
CA PHE A 12 10.22 -16.59 1.29
C PHE A 12 11.12 -16.23 0.11
N ILE A 13 12.16 -15.43 0.33
CA ILE A 13 13.19 -15.15 -0.69
C ILE A 13 13.82 -16.45 -1.19
N GLN A 14 14.16 -17.38 -0.29
CA GLN A 14 14.71 -18.67 -0.68
C GLN A 14 13.74 -19.46 -1.55
N LYS A 15 12.46 -19.48 -1.19
CA LYS A 15 11.41 -20.11 -1.99
C LYS A 15 11.26 -19.48 -3.37
N LEU A 16 11.32 -18.14 -3.45
CA LEU A 16 11.27 -17.43 -4.72
C LEU A 16 12.46 -17.74 -5.61
N MET A 17 13.66 -17.81 -5.04
CA MET A 17 14.87 -18.15 -5.79
C MET A 17 14.78 -19.58 -6.34
N GLN A 18 14.27 -20.51 -5.56
CA GLN A 18 14.06 -21.89 -5.96
C GLN A 18 12.98 -22.00 -7.06
N PHE A 19 11.88 -21.26 -6.90
CA PHE A 19 10.85 -21.15 -7.92
C PHE A 19 11.42 -20.60 -9.25
N ALA A 20 12.23 -19.56 -9.19
CA ALA A 20 12.84 -18.98 -10.39
C ALA A 20 13.74 -19.99 -11.14
N LYS A 21 14.41 -20.91 -10.40
CA LYS A 21 15.23 -21.95 -10.99
C LYS A 21 14.41 -23.11 -11.56
N THR A 22 13.43 -23.59 -10.80
CA THR A 22 12.75 -24.86 -11.09
C THR A 22 11.40 -24.69 -11.78
N GLY A 23 10.76 -23.53 -11.64
CA GLY A 23 9.36 -23.33 -12.07
C GLY A 23 8.34 -24.01 -11.17
N ASP A 24 8.74 -24.56 -10.03
CA ASP A 24 7.84 -25.25 -9.11
C ASP A 24 7.02 -24.26 -8.29
N ALA A 25 5.82 -23.96 -8.78
CA ALA A 25 4.91 -23.00 -8.15
C ALA A 25 4.34 -23.49 -6.81
N THR A 26 4.44 -24.77 -6.51
CA THR A 26 3.98 -25.31 -5.21
C THR A 26 4.81 -24.75 -4.06
N LEU A 27 6.05 -24.33 -4.32
CA LEU A 27 6.91 -23.64 -3.33
C LEU A 27 6.28 -22.34 -2.83
N LEU A 28 5.46 -21.70 -3.69
CA LEU A 28 4.77 -20.44 -3.38
C LEU A 28 3.35 -20.67 -2.85
N GLY A 29 2.98 -21.91 -2.59
CA GLY A 29 1.65 -22.27 -2.11
C GLY A 29 0.54 -22.17 -3.17
N ARG A 30 0.87 -22.25 -4.45
CA ARG A 30 -0.09 -22.18 -5.53
C ARG A 30 -0.05 -23.42 -6.42
N LEU A 31 -1.07 -23.56 -7.28
CA LEU A 31 -1.13 -24.65 -8.25
C LEU A 31 0.04 -24.56 -9.25
N PRO A 32 0.46 -25.69 -9.85
CA PRO A 32 1.47 -25.69 -10.90
C PRO A 32 1.15 -24.69 -12.03
N LEU A 33 2.19 -24.10 -12.60
CA LEU A 33 2.03 -23.12 -13.66
C LEU A 33 1.45 -23.78 -14.92
N SER A 34 0.52 -23.06 -15.59
CA SER A 34 0.08 -23.39 -16.94
C SER A 34 1.19 -23.10 -17.95
N GLU A 35 1.03 -23.57 -19.20
CA GLU A 35 1.97 -23.28 -20.27
C GLU A 35 2.19 -21.77 -20.49
N THR A 36 1.13 -20.99 -20.41
CA THR A 36 1.21 -19.54 -20.54
C THR A 36 1.94 -18.91 -19.38
N GLU A 37 1.67 -19.38 -18.16
CA GLU A 37 2.33 -18.91 -16.94
C GLU A 37 3.81 -19.28 -16.89
N GLU A 38 4.20 -20.44 -17.44
CA GLU A 38 5.62 -20.83 -17.56
C GLU A 38 6.44 -19.77 -18.31
N LYS A 39 5.86 -19.20 -19.37
CA LYS A 39 6.50 -18.13 -20.14
C LYS A 39 6.63 -16.84 -19.37
N ALA A 40 5.76 -16.61 -18.40
CA ALA A 40 5.73 -15.43 -17.55
C ALA A 40 6.34 -15.67 -16.16
N LYS A 41 7.08 -16.76 -15.99
CA LYS A 41 7.63 -17.17 -14.67
C LYS A 41 8.39 -16.07 -13.95
N MET A 42 9.26 -15.35 -14.66
CA MET A 42 10.03 -14.26 -14.04
C MET A 42 9.17 -13.07 -13.64
N LEU A 43 8.13 -12.79 -14.41
CA LEU A 43 7.17 -11.74 -14.06
C LEU A 43 6.39 -12.12 -12.80
N ILE A 44 5.99 -13.38 -12.68
CA ILE A 44 5.32 -13.92 -11.47
C ILE A 44 6.24 -13.80 -10.27
N ALA A 45 7.50 -14.20 -10.40
CA ALA A 45 8.48 -14.10 -9.31
C ALA A 45 8.68 -12.64 -8.87
N THR A 46 8.76 -11.71 -9.81
CA THR A 46 8.90 -10.28 -9.54
C THR A 46 7.69 -9.73 -8.80
N ASP A 47 6.48 -10.12 -9.20
CA ASP A 47 5.25 -9.70 -8.52
C ASP A 47 5.22 -10.17 -7.06
N TYR A 48 5.57 -11.42 -6.80
CA TYR A 48 5.69 -11.95 -5.44
C TYR A 48 6.74 -11.20 -4.62
N ALA A 49 7.89 -10.89 -5.21
CA ALA A 49 8.95 -10.14 -4.54
C ALA A 49 8.47 -8.73 -4.14
N ARG A 50 7.73 -8.06 -5.00
CA ARG A 50 7.16 -6.73 -4.72
C ARG A 50 6.12 -6.80 -3.59
N LYS A 51 5.24 -7.79 -3.62
CA LYS A 51 4.23 -8.01 -2.56
C LYS A 51 4.89 -8.32 -1.23
N MET A 52 5.86 -9.22 -1.22
CA MET A 52 6.63 -9.56 -0.02
C MET A 52 7.29 -8.33 0.60
N ALA A 53 7.85 -7.47 -0.23
CA ALA A 53 8.53 -6.27 0.22
C ALA A 53 7.59 -5.26 0.89
N LEU A 54 6.33 -5.19 0.45
CA LEU A 54 5.31 -4.34 1.09
C LEU A 54 4.84 -4.93 2.42
N ASP A 55 4.34 -6.14 2.38
CA ASP A 55 3.83 -6.86 3.55
C ASP A 55 3.62 -8.32 3.16
N MET A 56 4.12 -9.24 3.97
CA MET A 56 3.97 -10.67 3.73
C MET A 56 2.50 -11.10 3.65
N ARG A 57 1.61 -10.38 4.33
CA ARG A 57 0.17 -10.66 4.30
C ARG A 57 -0.47 -10.42 2.94
N MET A 58 0.20 -9.74 2.01
CA MET A 58 -0.25 -9.66 0.61
C MET A 58 -0.12 -11.00 -0.13
N ILE A 59 0.75 -11.88 0.37
CA ILE A 59 0.94 -13.22 -0.18
C ILE A 59 -0.01 -14.19 0.50
N ASP A 60 -0.05 -14.17 1.84
CA ASP A 60 -0.93 -14.97 2.65
C ASP A 60 -1.33 -14.18 3.91
N PRO A 61 -2.64 -13.89 4.11
CA PRO A 61 -3.11 -13.13 5.27
C PRO A 61 -2.78 -13.76 6.63
N ASN A 62 -2.42 -15.02 6.66
CA ASN A 62 -2.03 -15.73 7.90
C ASN A 62 -0.63 -15.37 8.39
N TYR A 63 0.20 -14.70 7.60
CA TYR A 63 1.47 -14.18 8.08
C TYR A 63 1.25 -13.13 9.16
N GLU A 64 2.19 -13.04 10.09
CA GLU A 64 2.14 -12.05 11.16
C GLU A 64 2.45 -10.64 10.65
N ASP A 65 1.91 -9.64 11.36
CA ASP A 65 2.27 -8.25 11.15
C ASP A 65 3.63 -7.97 11.77
N HIS A 66 4.54 -7.43 10.97
CA HIS A 66 5.84 -7.00 11.44
C HIS A 66 5.92 -5.48 11.49
N SER A 67 6.41 -4.94 12.63
CA SER A 67 6.64 -3.50 12.78
C SER A 67 7.68 -2.93 11.81
N ASP A 68 8.51 -3.79 11.22
CA ASP A 68 9.56 -3.41 10.29
C ASP A 68 9.18 -3.63 8.82
N ASN A 69 7.94 -4.01 8.51
CA ASN A 69 7.51 -4.11 7.12
C ASN A 69 7.24 -2.72 6.52
N LYS A 70 7.15 -2.65 5.19
CA LYS A 70 6.94 -1.38 4.48
C LYS A 70 5.62 -0.72 4.84
N ALA A 71 4.57 -1.49 5.03
CA ALA A 71 3.27 -0.95 5.43
C ALA A 71 3.35 -0.24 6.77
N SER A 72 4.01 -0.84 7.75
CA SER A 72 4.22 -0.25 9.08
C SER A 72 5.06 1.03 9.02
N HIS A 73 6.14 1.02 8.26
CA HIS A 73 6.98 2.21 8.08
C HIS A 73 6.23 3.34 7.34
N CYS A 74 5.44 3.01 6.35
CA CYS A 74 4.61 3.99 5.65
C CYS A 74 3.59 4.63 6.59
N ALA A 75 2.91 3.82 7.41
CA ALA A 75 1.98 4.33 8.43
C ALA A 75 2.67 5.27 9.40
N LYS A 76 3.87 4.91 9.86
CA LYS A 76 4.67 5.76 10.75
C LYS A 76 5.01 7.11 10.10
N MET A 77 5.48 7.09 8.85
CA MET A 77 5.80 8.33 8.12
C MET A 77 4.57 9.22 7.92
N ILE A 78 3.45 8.63 7.55
CA ILE A 78 2.19 9.37 7.38
C ILE A 78 1.78 10.02 8.70
N ALA A 79 1.87 9.29 9.82
CA ALA A 79 1.53 9.81 11.14
C ALA A 79 2.47 10.94 11.57
N GLU A 80 3.76 10.83 11.30
CA GLU A 80 4.73 11.90 11.58
C GLU A 80 4.40 13.19 10.82
N TYR A 81 4.10 13.09 9.52
CA TYR A 81 3.68 14.25 8.73
C TYR A 81 2.33 14.80 9.17
N TYR A 82 1.39 13.92 9.52
CA TYR A 82 0.09 14.33 10.03
C TYR A 82 0.23 15.25 11.24
N HIS A 83 1.03 14.86 12.21
CA HIS A 83 1.25 15.64 13.43
C HIS A 83 2.10 16.87 13.17
N LYS A 84 3.14 16.76 12.36
CA LYS A 84 4.05 17.87 12.04
C LYS A 84 3.31 19.05 11.39
N TYR A 85 2.36 18.75 10.51
CA TYR A 85 1.63 19.75 9.74
C TYR A 85 0.18 19.92 10.19
N ASP A 86 -0.14 19.55 11.42
CA ASP A 86 -1.51 19.64 11.95
C ASP A 86 -2.01 21.08 12.06
N ALA A 87 -1.15 22.03 12.38
CA ALA A 87 -1.54 23.44 12.50
C ALA A 87 -2.16 24.01 11.24
N HIS A 88 -1.71 23.57 10.08
CA HIS A 88 -2.19 24.01 8.77
C HIS A 88 -3.07 22.96 8.09
N LYS A 89 -3.43 21.89 8.79
CA LYS A 89 -4.21 20.79 8.23
C LYS A 89 -3.60 20.24 6.94
N GLY A 90 -2.26 20.05 6.95
CA GLY A 90 -1.53 19.50 5.82
C GLY A 90 -2.07 18.15 5.40
N THR A 91 -2.19 17.93 4.09
CA THR A 91 -2.74 16.71 3.50
C THR A 91 -1.68 15.87 2.86
N GLN A 92 -1.96 14.58 2.71
CA GLN A 92 -1.05 13.60 2.13
C GLN A 92 -1.79 12.69 1.17
N PHE A 93 -1.13 12.32 0.08
CA PHE A 93 -1.61 11.30 -0.85
C PHE A 93 -0.77 10.02 -0.69
N VAL A 94 -1.43 8.88 -0.81
CA VAL A 94 -0.79 7.57 -0.76
C VAL A 94 -1.19 6.78 -2.00
N PHE A 95 -0.21 6.35 -2.78
CA PHE A 95 -0.43 5.61 -4.03
C PHE A 95 0.31 4.29 -4.01
N SER A 96 -0.27 3.28 -4.63
CA SER A 96 0.38 2.02 -4.92
C SER A 96 -0.21 1.41 -6.18
N ASP A 97 0.62 0.72 -6.96
CA ASP A 97 0.19 -0.11 -8.08
C ASP A 97 -0.21 -1.51 -7.60
N LEU A 98 0.10 -1.83 -6.33
CA LEU A 98 -0.22 -3.11 -5.69
C LEU A 98 -1.07 -2.86 -4.45
N GLY A 99 -1.96 -3.81 -4.15
CA GLY A 99 -2.67 -3.84 -2.88
C GLY A 99 -3.65 -2.71 -2.64
N THR A 100 -4.21 -2.11 -3.68
CA THR A 100 -5.22 -1.08 -3.57
C THR A 100 -6.49 -1.61 -2.90
N TYR A 101 -7.23 -0.71 -2.27
CA TYR A 101 -8.48 -1.05 -1.62
C TYR A 101 -9.53 -1.51 -2.63
N GLN A 102 -10.15 -2.66 -2.34
CA GLN A 102 -11.27 -3.20 -3.11
C GLN A 102 -12.41 -3.53 -2.14
N PRO A 103 -13.55 -2.87 -2.26
CA PRO A 103 -14.69 -3.11 -1.37
C PRO A 103 -15.15 -4.58 -1.42
N GLY A 104 -15.34 -5.18 -0.26
CA GLY A 104 -15.82 -6.55 -0.13
C GLY A 104 -14.76 -7.63 -0.25
N GLU A 105 -13.52 -7.28 -0.56
CA GLU A 105 -12.41 -8.23 -0.51
C GLU A 105 -11.82 -8.31 0.91
N GLY A 106 -11.00 -9.34 1.13
CA GLY A 106 -10.34 -9.58 2.40
C GLY A 106 -9.25 -8.56 2.73
N TRP A 107 -8.17 -9.02 3.33
CA TRP A 107 -7.05 -8.16 3.72
C TRP A 107 -6.44 -7.44 2.50
N ASN A 108 -6.20 -6.11 2.64
CA ASN A 108 -5.45 -5.34 1.66
C ASN A 108 -4.56 -4.32 2.38
N VAL A 109 -3.50 -3.89 1.72
CA VAL A 109 -2.49 -3.03 2.35
C VAL A 109 -3.03 -1.63 2.68
N TYR A 110 -3.95 -1.10 1.88
CA TYR A 110 -4.53 0.22 2.15
C TYR A 110 -5.34 0.22 3.46
N SER A 111 -6.24 -0.75 3.61
CA SER A 111 -7.03 -0.89 4.84
C SER A 111 -6.14 -1.14 6.05
N GLU A 112 -5.07 -1.89 5.89
CA GLU A 112 -4.11 -2.14 6.98
C GLU A 112 -3.38 -0.89 7.41
N ILE A 113 -2.92 -0.07 6.48
CA ILE A 113 -2.28 1.21 6.81
C ILE A 113 -3.28 2.13 7.51
N LYS A 114 -4.53 2.22 7.02
CA LYS A 114 -5.57 3.00 7.69
C LYS A 114 -5.80 2.51 9.12
N ARG A 115 -5.90 1.20 9.32
CA ARG A 115 -6.07 0.61 10.66
C ARG A 115 -4.94 1.06 11.60
N LYS A 116 -3.70 0.98 11.15
CA LYS A 116 -2.55 1.43 11.93
C LYS A 116 -2.60 2.93 12.24
N LEU A 117 -2.97 3.75 11.29
CA LEU A 117 -3.11 5.20 11.49
C LEU A 117 -4.16 5.52 12.56
N VAL A 118 -5.28 4.82 12.53
CA VAL A 118 -6.38 5.03 13.48
C VAL A 118 -6.06 4.44 14.86
N GLU A 119 -5.67 3.17 14.90
CA GLU A 119 -5.51 2.43 16.16
C GLU A 119 -4.16 2.74 16.85
N ASP A 120 -3.07 2.81 16.11
CA ASP A 120 -1.74 2.97 16.68
C ASP A 120 -1.33 4.44 16.83
N TYR A 121 -1.84 5.31 15.97
CA TYR A 121 -1.45 6.73 15.96
C TYR A 121 -2.58 7.70 16.29
N GLY A 122 -3.79 7.20 16.53
CA GLY A 122 -4.91 8.01 16.98
C GLY A 122 -5.47 8.99 15.97
N ILE A 123 -5.24 8.78 14.68
CA ILE A 123 -5.78 9.64 13.62
C ILE A 123 -7.26 9.30 13.42
N PRO A 124 -8.17 10.30 13.39
CA PRO A 124 -9.59 10.04 13.17
C PRO A 124 -9.84 9.31 11.84
N ALA A 125 -10.64 8.26 11.88
CA ALA A 125 -10.95 7.46 10.70
C ALA A 125 -11.58 8.27 9.56
N SER A 126 -12.37 9.30 9.90
CA SER A 126 -13.01 10.18 8.94
C SER A 126 -12.04 11.07 8.15
N GLU A 127 -10.81 11.24 8.65
CA GLU A 127 -9.76 12.03 7.99
C GLU A 127 -8.91 11.21 7.04
N VAL A 128 -9.12 9.90 6.99
CA VAL A 128 -8.40 8.95 6.13
C VAL A 128 -9.39 8.29 5.17
N ARG A 129 -9.27 8.59 3.88
CA ARG A 129 -10.23 8.14 2.88
C ARG A 129 -9.56 7.38 1.74
N PHE A 130 -10.33 6.53 1.10
CA PHE A 130 -9.93 5.81 -0.11
C PHE A 130 -10.73 6.33 -1.30
N ILE A 131 -10.06 6.70 -2.38
CA ILE A 131 -10.76 7.17 -3.59
C ILE A 131 -11.65 6.07 -4.20
N GLN A 132 -11.27 4.82 -4.00
CA GLN A 132 -12.03 3.67 -4.49
C GLN A 132 -13.42 3.55 -3.84
N GLU A 133 -13.66 4.20 -2.71
CA GLU A 133 -14.98 4.29 -2.09
C GLU A 133 -15.90 5.28 -2.82
N CYS A 134 -15.33 6.17 -3.60
CA CYS A 134 -16.06 7.21 -4.32
C CYS A 134 -16.50 6.68 -5.69
N LYS A 135 -17.75 6.23 -5.79
CA LYS A 135 -18.28 5.59 -6.99
C LYS A 135 -18.84 6.57 -8.04
N THR A 136 -19.02 7.82 -7.68
CA THR A 136 -19.57 8.85 -8.57
C THR A 136 -18.62 10.03 -8.65
N ASP A 137 -18.74 10.82 -9.71
CA ASP A 137 -17.96 12.05 -9.87
C ASP A 137 -18.28 13.06 -8.76
N LYS A 138 -19.52 13.11 -8.31
CA LYS A 138 -19.95 13.95 -7.18
C LYS A 138 -19.24 13.53 -5.88
N ALA A 139 -19.14 12.22 -5.61
CA ALA A 139 -18.46 11.70 -4.43
C ALA A 139 -16.95 11.98 -4.48
N ARG A 140 -16.33 11.82 -5.66
CA ARG A 140 -14.92 12.16 -5.86
C ARG A 140 -14.65 13.65 -5.64
N LYS A 141 -15.51 14.50 -6.21
CA LYS A 141 -15.41 15.94 -6.01
C LYS A 141 -15.53 16.30 -4.52
N ALA A 142 -16.45 15.68 -3.81
CA ALA A 142 -16.66 15.94 -2.38
C ALA A 142 -15.41 15.60 -1.56
N VAL A 143 -14.74 14.49 -1.84
CA VAL A 143 -13.51 14.12 -1.12
C VAL A 143 -12.34 15.04 -1.47
N ILE A 144 -12.24 15.47 -2.72
CA ILE A 144 -11.23 16.44 -3.15
C ILE A 144 -11.45 17.80 -2.48
N ASP A 145 -12.69 18.27 -2.42
CA ASP A 145 -13.06 19.50 -1.72
C ASP A 145 -12.72 19.40 -0.23
N ALA A 146 -12.96 18.23 0.38
CA ALA A 146 -12.60 17.96 1.77
C ALA A 146 -11.07 17.98 1.99
N MET A 147 -10.29 17.48 1.05
CA MET A 147 -8.82 17.59 1.08
C MET A 147 -8.40 19.06 1.03
N ASN A 148 -8.94 19.84 0.11
CA ASN A 148 -8.61 21.25 -0.01
C ASN A 148 -9.07 22.07 1.20
N ALA A 149 -10.12 21.63 1.89
CA ALA A 149 -10.60 22.23 3.14
C ALA A 149 -9.82 21.78 4.38
N GLY A 150 -9.04 20.70 4.28
CA GLY A 150 -8.28 20.14 5.40
C GLY A 150 -9.10 19.28 6.35
N THR A 151 -10.31 18.86 5.94
CA THR A 151 -11.16 17.95 6.73
C THR A 151 -10.86 16.48 6.45
N VAL A 152 -10.31 16.18 5.29
CA VAL A 152 -9.67 14.88 4.98
C VAL A 152 -8.19 15.15 4.84
N ARG A 153 -7.37 14.42 5.60
CA ARG A 153 -5.94 14.67 5.69
C ARG A 153 -5.10 13.64 4.92
N VAL A 154 -5.61 12.45 4.73
CA VAL A 154 -4.92 11.36 4.01
C VAL A 154 -5.87 10.75 2.99
N LEU A 155 -5.46 10.73 1.73
CA LEU A 155 -6.21 10.12 0.64
C LEU A 155 -5.38 9.05 -0.04
N PHE A 156 -5.89 7.82 -0.01
CA PHE A 156 -5.36 6.69 -0.76
C PHE A 156 -5.96 6.70 -2.15
N GLY A 157 -5.12 6.70 -3.16
CA GLY A 157 -5.54 6.77 -4.55
C GLY A 157 -4.87 5.73 -5.43
N SER A 158 -5.04 5.88 -6.73
CA SER A 158 -4.32 5.14 -7.75
C SER A 158 -3.44 6.09 -8.55
N THR A 159 -2.41 5.55 -9.21
CA THR A 159 -1.51 6.36 -10.05
C THR A 159 -2.24 7.04 -11.20
N SER A 160 -3.33 6.46 -11.68
CA SER A 160 -4.18 7.06 -12.73
C SER A 160 -4.82 8.39 -12.31
N MET A 161 -5.03 8.61 -11.01
CA MET A 161 -5.60 9.86 -10.50
C MET A 161 -4.64 11.04 -10.65
N LEU A 162 -3.33 10.81 -10.57
CA LEU A 162 -2.34 11.86 -10.76
C LEU A 162 -2.36 12.44 -12.17
N GLY A 163 -2.80 11.65 -13.16
CA GLY A 163 -2.87 12.04 -14.56
C GLY A 163 -4.17 12.74 -14.96
N THR A 164 -5.17 12.81 -14.08
CA THR A 164 -6.52 13.31 -14.44
C THR A 164 -6.77 14.77 -14.06
N GLY A 165 -5.72 15.53 -13.71
CA GLY A 165 -5.86 16.94 -13.38
C GLY A 165 -6.59 17.21 -12.07
N VAL A 166 -6.52 16.29 -11.13
CA VAL A 166 -7.13 16.44 -9.81
C VAL A 166 -6.49 17.62 -9.08
N ASN A 167 -7.29 18.65 -8.78
CA ASN A 167 -6.84 19.84 -8.07
C ASN A 167 -7.07 19.69 -6.56
N ALA A 168 -6.19 18.95 -5.91
CA ALA A 168 -6.24 18.71 -4.46
C ALA A 168 -4.91 19.12 -3.78
N GLN A 169 -4.24 20.13 -4.31
CA GLN A 169 -2.86 20.48 -3.94
C GLN A 169 -2.75 21.54 -2.86
N LYS A 170 -3.84 22.23 -2.52
CA LYS A 170 -3.80 23.42 -1.65
C LYS A 170 -3.08 23.19 -0.33
N ARG A 171 -3.22 22.02 0.26
CA ARG A 171 -2.67 21.65 1.57
C ARG A 171 -1.70 20.49 1.50
N CYS A 172 -1.33 20.03 0.30
CA CYS A 172 -0.49 18.85 0.12
C CYS A 172 0.92 19.09 0.66
N VAL A 173 1.34 18.25 1.60
CA VAL A 173 2.67 18.29 2.21
C VAL A 173 3.51 17.07 1.88
N ALA A 174 2.88 15.97 1.44
CA ALA A 174 3.60 14.76 1.08
C ALA A 174 2.80 13.87 0.11
N ILE A 175 3.53 13.18 -0.74
CA ILE A 175 3.01 12.13 -1.61
C ILE A 175 3.84 10.88 -1.33
N HIS A 176 3.16 9.79 -0.96
CA HIS A 176 3.79 8.52 -0.66
C HIS A 176 3.50 7.51 -1.76
N HIS A 177 4.53 6.96 -2.36
CA HIS A 177 4.42 5.80 -3.23
C HIS A 177 4.81 4.57 -2.43
N LEU A 178 3.86 3.67 -2.16
CA LEU A 178 4.12 2.50 -1.32
C LEU A 178 5.25 1.62 -1.85
N ASP A 179 5.37 1.51 -3.16
CA ASP A 179 6.40 0.70 -3.80
C ASP A 179 7.82 1.25 -3.57
N THR A 180 7.95 2.55 -3.27
CA THR A 180 9.22 3.25 -3.12
C THR A 180 9.39 3.95 -1.78
N CYS A 181 8.35 4.04 -0.99
CA CYS A 181 8.24 4.81 0.26
C CYS A 181 9.39 4.52 1.26
N LEU A 182 10.06 3.41 1.12
CA LEU A 182 11.08 2.93 2.07
C LEU A 182 12.45 2.67 1.43
N LEU A 183 12.63 3.12 0.20
CA LEU A 183 13.93 3.05 -0.46
C LEU A 183 14.84 4.24 -0.10
N TYR A 184 14.33 5.14 0.70
CA TYR A 184 15.03 6.37 1.06
C TYR A 184 15.25 6.52 2.54
#